data_b736f7833c841906fb9bd8854297c5d7
#
_entry.id   b736f7833c841906fb9bd8854297c5d7
#
_cell.length_a   1.000
_cell.length_b   1.000
_cell.length_c   1.000
_cell.angle_alpha   90.00
_cell.angle_beta   90.00
_cell.angle_gamma   90.00
#
_symmetry.space_group_name_H-M   'P 1'
#
loop_
_entity.id
_entity.type
_entity.pdbx_description
1 polymer ?
#
loop_
_entity_poly.entity_id
_entity_poly.type
_entity_poly.pdbx_seq_one_letter_code
_entity_poly.pdbx_strand_id
1 'polypeptide(L)'
;MSETDTTAHSADTPAHRYTSALAQDIELRWQQTWADDGTFNAPNPAGPLADPDAVAARGDKLFVLDMFPYPSGVGLHVGHPLGFIGTDVYARFQRMAGRNVIYTMGFDAFGLPAEQYAVQTGTHPAITTNDNIANMRRQLRRLGLSHDMRRSVSTTDPEYYRWTQWIFSQVFNAWYDEDAERARPIDELIAEFEAGDRVAPDERSWSELSPAERNELIDDHRLAYVSEAPVNWCPGLGTVVANEEVTADGRSDRGNFPVFKRNMRQWMMRITAYADRLIDDLELLDWTEAIKAMQRNWIGRSHGAKVDFESSAGTITVFTTRPDTLFGTSFMVLSPEHPYVDELAGPDKADEIAAYRKQAAAKKDFERQDETREKTGVFTGAYATNPVNGEQIPXWIADYVLMGYGTGAIMAVPCGDSRDFEFARKFDLAIPAIQTPPPAWFEERGLDVTLDTRQWPEAFVGDAPYVNSSNGELSLD
;
A
#
# COMPACT_ATOMS: atom_id res chain seq x y z
N MET A 1 34.89 -38.85 -28.09
CA MET A 1 34.45 -37.67 -28.83
C MET A 1 35.31 -36.51 -28.34
N SER A 2 35.96 -35.87 -29.28
CA SER A 2 37.14 -35.03 -29.10
C SER A 2 36.95 -33.80 -28.21
N GLU A 3 37.85 -33.68 -27.25
CA GLU A 3 38.09 -32.42 -26.55
C GLU A 3 38.56 -31.37 -27.57
N THR A 4 37.76 -30.35 -27.79
CA THR A 4 38.23 -29.22 -28.60
C THR A 4 39.11 -28.34 -27.72
N ASP A 5 40.37 -28.38 -28.01
CA ASP A 5 41.41 -27.51 -27.45
C ASP A 5 41.09 -26.04 -27.88
N THR A 6 40.67 -25.20 -26.93
CA THR A 6 40.36 -23.81 -27.16
C THR A 6 41.52 -22.87 -26.77
N THR A 7 42.73 -23.28 -26.94
CA THR A 7 43.91 -22.41 -26.70
C THR A 7 44.53 -21.89 -27.99
N ALA A 8 43.70 -21.34 -28.89
CA ALA A 8 44.23 -20.57 -30.01
C ALA A 8 44.23 -19.07 -29.63
N HIS A 9 45.26 -18.63 -28.89
CA HIS A 9 45.58 -17.20 -28.83
C HIS A 9 46.07 -16.81 -30.21
N SER A 10 45.23 -16.10 -30.98
CA SER A 10 45.64 -15.58 -32.28
C SER A 10 46.82 -14.61 -32.08
N ALA A 11 47.90 -14.81 -32.83
CA ALA A 11 49.11 -13.99 -32.79
C ALA A 11 48.89 -12.55 -33.25
N ASP A 12 47.66 -12.16 -33.60
CA ASP A 12 47.31 -10.88 -34.20
C ASP A 12 46.63 -9.88 -33.23
N THR A 13 46.56 -10.19 -31.91
CA THR A 13 45.96 -9.25 -30.95
C THR A 13 47.01 -8.19 -30.57
N PRO A 14 46.71 -6.88 -30.83
CA PRO A 14 47.67 -5.82 -30.44
C PRO A 14 48.01 -5.90 -28.95
N ALA A 15 49.26 -5.65 -28.59
CA ALA A 15 49.80 -5.75 -27.22
C ALA A 15 49.03 -4.87 -26.21
N HIS A 16 48.31 -3.85 -26.67
CA HIS A 16 47.56 -2.91 -25.81
C HIS A 16 46.07 -3.15 -25.82
N ARG A 17 45.57 -4.20 -26.44
CA ARG A 17 44.13 -4.47 -26.50
C ARG A 17 43.60 -4.94 -25.15
N TYR A 18 42.57 -4.28 -24.65
CA TYR A 18 41.89 -4.66 -23.41
C TYR A 18 41.02 -5.89 -23.68
N THR A 19 41.46 -7.04 -23.24
CA THR A 19 40.72 -8.30 -23.41
C THR A 19 39.97 -8.68 -22.14
N SER A 20 39.00 -9.58 -22.24
CA SER A 20 38.24 -10.08 -21.07
C SER A 20 39.14 -10.73 -20.03
N ALA A 21 40.18 -11.46 -20.49
CA ALA A 21 41.14 -12.10 -19.57
C ALA A 21 41.96 -11.05 -18.81
N LEU A 22 42.50 -10.03 -19.54
CA LEU A 22 43.25 -8.93 -18.91
C LEU A 22 42.35 -8.14 -17.94
N ALA A 23 41.09 -7.87 -18.35
CA ALA A 23 40.11 -7.20 -17.49
C ALA A 23 39.90 -7.97 -16.18
N GLN A 24 39.68 -9.28 -16.29
CA GLN A 24 39.47 -10.16 -15.13
C GLN A 24 40.68 -10.13 -14.17
N ASP A 25 41.89 -10.25 -14.69
CA ASP A 25 43.11 -10.21 -13.88
C ASP A 25 43.25 -8.87 -13.11
N ILE A 26 43.02 -7.76 -13.79
CA ILE A 26 43.10 -6.42 -13.20
C ILE A 26 42.03 -6.28 -12.11
N GLU A 27 40.78 -6.64 -12.42
CA GLU A 27 39.65 -6.47 -11.52
C GLU A 27 39.81 -7.31 -10.23
N LEU A 28 40.17 -8.59 -10.36
CA LEU A 28 40.34 -9.47 -9.22
C LEU A 28 41.49 -9.00 -8.32
N ARG A 29 42.60 -8.56 -8.92
CA ARG A 29 43.74 -8.01 -8.18
C ARG A 29 43.32 -6.79 -7.38
N TRP A 30 42.63 -5.83 -7.98
CA TRP A 30 42.21 -4.62 -7.28
C TRP A 30 41.13 -4.87 -6.23
N GLN A 31 40.21 -5.79 -6.50
CA GLN A 31 39.20 -6.18 -5.50
C GLN A 31 39.87 -6.77 -4.27
N GLN A 32 40.92 -7.59 -4.47
CA GLN A 32 41.67 -8.14 -3.37
C GLN A 32 42.46 -7.04 -2.61
N THR A 33 43.13 -6.15 -3.33
CA THR A 33 43.83 -5.00 -2.74
C THR A 33 42.88 -4.15 -1.88
N TRP A 34 41.73 -3.81 -2.41
CA TRP A 34 40.73 -3.01 -1.67
C TRP A 34 40.26 -3.72 -0.39
N ALA A 35 40.10 -5.02 -0.44
CA ALA A 35 39.69 -5.80 0.72
C ALA A 35 40.78 -5.82 1.79
N ASP A 36 42.04 -6.06 1.37
CA ASP A 36 43.20 -6.16 2.28
C ASP A 36 43.50 -4.81 2.94
N ASP A 37 43.43 -3.73 2.17
CA ASP A 37 43.66 -2.36 2.65
C ASP A 37 42.48 -1.77 3.40
N GLY A 38 41.31 -2.41 3.36
CA GLY A 38 40.08 -1.84 3.94
C GLY A 38 39.67 -0.51 3.28
N THR A 39 39.91 -0.39 1.97
CA THR A 39 39.74 0.86 1.21
C THR A 39 38.35 1.49 1.41
N PHE A 40 37.31 0.65 1.50
CA PHE A 40 35.93 1.11 1.61
C PHE A 40 35.36 1.02 3.03
N ASN A 41 36.21 0.72 4.01
CA ASN A 41 35.83 0.61 5.40
C ASN A 41 35.46 2.00 5.95
N ALA A 42 34.29 2.11 6.59
CA ALA A 42 33.85 3.34 7.24
C ALA A 42 34.18 3.26 8.74
N PRO A 43 35.00 4.18 9.26
CA PRO A 43 35.33 4.16 10.68
C PRO A 43 34.22 4.72 11.55
N ASN A 44 34.07 4.18 12.78
CA ASN A 44 33.22 4.73 13.82
C ASN A 44 34.05 5.55 14.80
N PRO A 45 33.44 6.52 15.49
CA PRO A 45 34.13 7.24 16.58
C PRO A 45 34.32 6.37 17.83
N ALA A 46 33.50 5.29 17.98
CA ALA A 46 33.51 4.42 19.15
C ALA A 46 32.95 3.03 18.77
N GLY A 47 33.14 2.05 19.63
CA GLY A 47 32.57 0.71 19.49
C GLY A 47 33.45 -0.23 18.67
N PRO A 48 32.85 -1.36 18.19
CA PRO A 48 33.65 -2.45 17.56
C PRO A 48 34.41 -2.06 16.29
N LEU A 49 33.94 -1.05 15.55
CA LEU A 49 34.61 -0.56 14.33
C LEU A 49 35.24 0.80 14.54
N ALA A 50 35.66 1.08 15.78
CA ALA A 50 36.22 2.40 16.14
C ALA A 50 37.57 2.64 15.50
N ASP A 51 37.71 3.83 14.95
CA ASP A 51 38.97 4.40 14.48
C ASP A 51 38.80 5.93 14.55
N PRO A 52 38.94 6.52 15.77
CA PRO A 52 38.72 7.95 15.95
C PRO A 52 39.65 8.82 15.10
N ASP A 53 40.88 8.38 14.87
CA ASP A 53 41.84 9.12 14.06
C ASP A 53 41.40 9.19 12.59
N ALA A 54 40.91 8.06 12.06
CA ALA A 54 40.39 8.02 10.72
C ALA A 54 39.08 8.84 10.61
N VAL A 55 38.23 8.84 11.64
CA VAL A 55 37.04 9.72 11.68
C VAL A 55 37.44 11.18 11.63
N ALA A 56 38.43 11.56 12.46
CA ALA A 56 38.91 12.95 12.52
C ALA A 56 39.58 13.41 11.21
N ALA A 57 40.19 12.48 10.48
CA ALA A 57 40.84 12.77 9.20
C ALA A 57 39.85 12.89 8.01
N ARG A 58 38.61 12.47 8.17
CA ARG A 58 37.61 12.49 7.11
C ARG A 58 36.65 13.67 7.33
N GLY A 59 35.97 14.07 6.24
CA GLY A 59 34.96 15.12 6.28
C GLY A 59 33.63 14.65 6.84
N ASP A 60 32.58 15.38 6.49
CA ASP A 60 31.21 15.11 6.95
C ASP A 60 30.79 13.67 6.67
N LYS A 61 30.01 13.15 7.59
CA LYS A 61 29.40 11.82 7.44
C LYS A 61 28.36 11.81 6.35
N LEU A 62 28.34 10.72 5.58
CA LEU A 62 27.31 10.47 4.58
C LEU A 62 26.91 9.00 4.63
N PHE A 63 25.63 8.74 4.86
CA PHE A 63 25.07 7.39 4.83
C PHE A 63 24.41 7.18 3.48
N VAL A 64 24.98 6.30 2.67
CA VAL A 64 24.47 5.95 1.33
C VAL A 64 23.70 4.64 1.45
N LEU A 65 22.42 4.68 1.10
CA LEU A 65 21.53 3.52 1.15
C LEU A 65 21.17 3.04 -0.25
N ASP A 66 21.02 1.75 -0.37
CA ASP A 66 20.45 1.10 -1.56
C ASP A 66 19.51 0.00 -1.08
N MET A 67 18.63 -0.45 -1.95
CA MET A 67 17.73 -1.56 -1.65
C MET A 67 18.54 -2.85 -1.59
N PHE A 68 18.49 -3.54 -0.44
CA PHE A 68 19.23 -4.79 -0.26
C PHE A 68 18.48 -5.95 -0.93
N PRO A 69 19.20 -6.94 -1.49
CA PRO A 69 18.57 -7.98 -2.27
C PRO A 69 17.84 -9.00 -1.40
N TYR A 70 16.82 -9.59 -2.00
CA TYR A 70 16.07 -10.71 -1.45
C TYR A 70 16.69 -12.01 -1.96
N PRO A 71 17.28 -12.85 -1.09
CA PRO A 71 17.97 -14.07 -1.54
C PRO A 71 17.01 -15.23 -1.87
N SER A 72 15.99 -14.94 -2.68
CA SER A 72 14.93 -15.86 -3.08
C SER A 72 15.35 -16.82 -4.20
N GLY A 73 16.49 -16.57 -4.83
CA GLY A 73 17.02 -17.37 -5.93
C GLY A 73 18.52 -17.59 -5.80
N VAL A 74 19.06 -18.35 -6.73
CA VAL A 74 20.46 -18.80 -6.70
C VAL A 74 21.46 -17.64 -6.78
N GLY A 75 21.03 -16.46 -7.24
CA GLY A 75 21.91 -15.29 -7.34
C GLY A 75 21.19 -14.03 -7.78
N LEU A 76 21.98 -12.99 -8.02
CA LEU A 76 21.45 -11.69 -8.46
C LEU A 76 20.89 -11.79 -9.89
N HIS A 77 19.79 -11.13 -10.14
CA HIS A 77 19.28 -10.92 -11.50
C HIS A 77 19.79 -9.56 -12.03
N VAL A 78 19.64 -9.33 -13.34
CA VAL A 78 20.20 -8.15 -14.02
C VAL A 78 19.66 -6.82 -13.49
N GLY A 79 18.50 -6.80 -12.88
CA GLY A 79 17.94 -5.60 -12.26
C GLY A 79 18.69 -5.11 -11.04
N HIS A 80 19.34 -6.01 -10.28
CA HIS A 80 20.10 -5.63 -9.08
C HIS A 80 21.27 -4.69 -9.42
N PRO A 81 22.17 -5.03 -10.36
CA PRO A 81 23.28 -4.12 -10.70
C PRO A 81 22.85 -2.75 -11.19
N LEU A 82 21.68 -2.62 -11.78
CA LEU A 82 21.17 -1.33 -12.29
C LEU A 82 21.16 -0.27 -11.19
N GLY A 83 20.58 -0.59 -10.04
CA GLY A 83 20.58 0.32 -8.88
C GLY A 83 21.95 0.40 -8.22
N PHE A 84 22.54 -0.77 -7.93
CA PHE A 84 23.78 -0.87 -7.13
C PHE A 84 24.94 -0.11 -7.77
N ILE A 85 25.10 -0.17 -9.10
CA ILE A 85 26.19 0.52 -9.80
C ILE A 85 26.01 2.03 -9.71
N GLY A 86 24.77 2.53 -9.90
CA GLY A 86 24.50 3.97 -9.80
C GLY A 86 24.84 4.51 -8.39
N THR A 87 24.38 3.79 -7.37
CA THR A 87 24.64 4.15 -5.96
C THR A 87 26.14 4.04 -5.63
N ASP A 88 26.81 3.04 -6.17
CA ASP A 88 28.26 2.84 -5.97
C ASP A 88 29.07 3.99 -6.58
N VAL A 89 28.70 4.44 -7.77
CA VAL A 89 29.36 5.59 -8.43
C VAL A 89 29.24 6.83 -7.53
N TYR A 90 28.05 7.07 -6.98
CA TYR A 90 27.81 8.19 -6.06
C TYR A 90 28.66 8.06 -4.78
N ALA A 91 28.68 6.84 -4.18
CA ALA A 91 29.45 6.58 -2.96
C ALA A 91 30.96 6.83 -3.17
N ARG A 92 31.50 6.35 -4.31
CA ARG A 92 32.92 6.57 -4.68
C ARG A 92 33.21 8.05 -4.87
N PHE A 93 32.36 8.77 -5.60
CA PHE A 93 32.51 10.22 -5.82
C PHE A 93 32.59 10.95 -4.47
N GLN A 94 31.67 10.64 -3.56
CA GLN A 94 31.61 11.31 -2.27
C GLN A 94 32.87 10.99 -1.39
N ARG A 95 33.40 9.77 -1.48
CA ARG A 95 34.67 9.44 -0.81
C ARG A 95 35.83 10.24 -1.41
N MET A 96 35.87 10.37 -2.73
CA MET A 96 36.90 11.16 -3.42
C MET A 96 36.77 12.65 -3.06
N ALA A 97 35.56 13.12 -2.74
CA ALA A 97 35.30 14.48 -2.25
C ALA A 97 35.64 14.64 -0.78
N GLY A 98 36.16 13.59 -0.11
CA GLY A 98 36.64 13.63 1.25
C GLY A 98 35.63 13.29 2.35
N ARG A 99 34.40 12.91 2.00
CA ARG A 99 33.37 12.56 2.99
C ARG A 99 33.65 11.21 3.66
N ASN A 100 33.18 11.06 4.88
CA ASN A 100 33.18 9.77 5.59
C ASN A 100 31.90 9.02 5.19
N VAL A 101 32.01 8.12 4.20
CA VAL A 101 30.85 7.46 3.58
C VAL A 101 30.63 6.08 4.21
N ILE A 102 29.45 5.87 4.79
CA ILE A 102 28.94 4.54 5.14
C ILE A 102 28.09 4.07 3.95
N TYR A 103 28.54 2.97 3.31
CA TYR A 103 27.80 2.32 2.23
C TYR A 103 27.95 0.81 2.43
N THR A 104 26.84 0.12 2.66
CA THR A 104 26.85 -1.29 3.01
C THR A 104 25.74 -2.02 2.24
N MET A 105 25.75 -3.35 2.34
CA MET A 105 24.77 -4.21 1.70
C MET A 105 24.37 -5.32 2.68
N GLY A 106 23.06 -5.50 2.87
CA GLY A 106 22.51 -6.60 3.66
C GLY A 106 21.66 -7.53 2.79
N PHE A 107 20.90 -8.40 3.46
CA PHE A 107 20.07 -9.41 2.77
C PHE A 107 18.71 -9.49 3.47
N ASP A 108 17.65 -9.26 2.70
CA ASP A 108 16.26 -9.43 3.18
C ASP A 108 15.91 -10.92 3.06
N ALA A 109 16.15 -11.66 4.12
CA ALA A 109 16.33 -13.10 4.02
C ALA A 109 15.13 -13.96 4.45
N PHE A 110 14.10 -13.38 5.12
CA PHE A 110 12.86 -14.11 5.38
C PHE A 110 12.02 -14.15 4.10
N GLY A 111 11.30 -15.24 3.89
CA GLY A 111 10.33 -15.22 2.80
C GLY A 111 9.79 -16.55 2.34
N LEU A 112 8.64 -16.48 1.71
CA LEU A 112 7.87 -17.60 1.19
C LEU A 112 8.66 -18.51 0.22
N PRO A 113 9.53 -18.00 -0.68
CA PRO A 113 10.27 -18.90 -1.57
C PRO A 113 11.13 -19.93 -0.85
N ALA A 114 11.85 -19.52 0.20
CA ALA A 114 12.68 -20.44 0.99
C ALA A 114 11.82 -21.44 1.77
N GLU A 115 10.68 -20.96 2.30
CA GLU A 115 9.73 -21.80 3.04
C GLU A 115 9.09 -22.85 2.12
N GLN A 116 8.66 -22.47 0.93
CA GLN A 116 8.06 -23.40 -0.04
C GLN A 116 9.09 -24.42 -0.55
N TYR A 117 10.32 -23.99 -0.77
CA TYR A 117 11.42 -24.91 -1.13
C TYR A 117 11.64 -25.93 -0.01
N ALA A 118 11.60 -25.47 1.24
CA ALA A 118 11.72 -26.35 2.40
C ALA A 118 10.59 -27.41 2.45
N VAL A 119 9.36 -27.00 2.18
CA VAL A 119 8.20 -27.92 2.13
C VAL A 119 8.41 -28.98 1.04
N GLN A 120 8.89 -28.56 -0.14
CA GLN A 120 9.06 -29.45 -1.29
C GLN A 120 10.22 -30.43 -1.13
N THR A 121 11.31 -30.00 -0.48
CA THR A 121 12.58 -30.77 -0.47
C THR A 121 12.92 -31.36 0.89
N GLY A 122 12.28 -30.93 1.96
CA GLY A 122 12.65 -31.27 3.33
C GLY A 122 13.92 -30.57 3.83
N THR A 123 14.43 -29.58 3.07
CA THR A 123 15.65 -28.83 3.42
C THR A 123 15.28 -27.63 4.29
N HIS A 124 15.92 -27.47 5.45
CA HIS A 124 15.64 -26.34 6.35
C HIS A 124 15.87 -25.00 5.62
N PRO A 125 14.95 -24.02 5.70
CA PRO A 125 15.07 -22.77 4.94
C PRO A 125 16.39 -22.03 5.14
N ALA A 126 16.96 -22.06 6.35
CA ALA A 126 18.22 -21.38 6.65
C ALA A 126 19.38 -21.89 5.78
N ILE A 127 19.39 -23.18 5.43
CA ILE A 127 20.46 -23.76 4.60
C ILE A 127 20.43 -23.10 3.22
N THR A 128 19.29 -23.18 2.55
CA THR A 128 19.12 -22.61 1.20
C THR A 128 19.37 -21.08 1.21
N THR A 129 18.84 -20.38 2.20
CA THR A 129 19.02 -18.93 2.32
C THR A 129 20.48 -18.55 2.48
N ASN A 130 21.23 -19.27 3.35
CA ASN A 130 22.64 -19.00 3.56
C ASN A 130 23.48 -19.28 2.32
N ASP A 131 23.17 -20.35 1.58
CA ASP A 131 23.84 -20.67 0.32
C ASP A 131 23.61 -19.58 -0.73
N ASN A 132 22.37 -19.09 -0.84
CA ASN A 132 22.02 -18.00 -1.74
C ASN A 132 22.75 -16.69 -1.35
N ILE A 133 22.80 -16.36 -0.06
CA ILE A 133 23.53 -15.19 0.44
C ILE A 133 25.02 -15.29 0.11
N ALA A 134 25.62 -16.47 0.33
CA ALA A 134 27.03 -16.69 0.03
C ALA A 134 27.31 -16.45 -1.46
N ASN A 135 26.43 -16.96 -2.33
CA ASN A 135 26.58 -16.75 -3.78
C ASN A 135 26.39 -15.28 -4.16
N MET A 136 25.37 -14.60 -3.59
CA MET A 136 25.15 -13.17 -3.86
C MET A 136 26.35 -12.32 -3.40
N ARG A 137 26.94 -12.62 -2.23
CA ARG A 137 28.14 -11.92 -1.75
C ARG A 137 29.29 -12.09 -2.75
N ARG A 138 29.48 -13.30 -3.29
CA ARG A 138 30.49 -13.55 -4.32
C ARG A 138 30.24 -12.72 -5.57
N GLN A 139 28.97 -12.63 -6.01
CA GLN A 139 28.59 -11.86 -7.19
C GLN A 139 28.77 -10.34 -6.96
N LEU A 140 28.36 -9.82 -5.79
CA LEU A 140 28.54 -8.41 -5.43
C LEU A 140 30.03 -8.04 -5.42
N ARG A 141 30.85 -8.91 -4.84
CA ARG A 141 32.33 -8.73 -4.85
C ARG A 141 32.84 -8.71 -6.28
N ARG A 142 32.35 -9.62 -7.13
CA ARG A 142 32.82 -9.72 -8.53
C ARG A 142 32.47 -8.46 -9.35
N LEU A 143 31.37 -7.76 -8.99
CA LEU A 143 31.02 -6.47 -9.59
C LEU A 143 31.95 -5.34 -9.13
N GLY A 144 32.75 -5.56 -8.10
CA GLY A 144 33.72 -4.57 -7.59
C GLY A 144 33.08 -3.42 -6.83
N LEU A 145 31.90 -3.61 -6.24
CA LEU A 145 31.17 -2.57 -5.52
C LEU A 145 31.87 -2.19 -4.22
N SER A 146 31.75 -0.94 -3.82
CA SER A 146 32.51 -0.34 -2.70
C SER A 146 31.78 -0.43 -1.35
N HIS A 147 31.09 -1.54 -1.10
CA HIS A 147 30.42 -1.77 0.18
C HIS A 147 31.40 -2.08 1.32
N ASP A 148 31.11 -1.53 2.52
CA ASP A 148 31.78 -1.98 3.74
C ASP A 148 31.08 -3.27 4.23
N MET A 149 31.59 -4.41 3.79
CA MET A 149 30.97 -5.70 4.07
C MET A 149 31.07 -6.15 5.53
N ARG A 150 31.89 -5.45 6.36
CA ARG A 150 31.90 -5.70 7.81
C ARG A 150 30.56 -5.35 8.46
N ARG A 151 29.76 -4.49 7.80
CA ARG A 151 28.45 -4.02 8.27
C ARG A 151 27.29 -4.75 7.59
N SER A 152 27.60 -5.81 6.85
CA SER A 152 26.57 -6.61 6.17
C SER A 152 25.75 -7.38 7.21
N VAL A 153 24.44 -7.38 7.04
CA VAL A 153 23.49 -8.08 7.93
C VAL A 153 22.55 -8.95 7.09
N SER A 154 22.00 -9.97 7.73
CA SER A 154 20.86 -10.70 7.19
C SER A 154 19.67 -10.49 8.15
N THR A 155 18.50 -10.25 7.61
CA THR A 155 17.32 -10.05 8.46
C THR A 155 16.94 -11.29 9.27
N THR A 156 17.47 -12.49 8.89
CA THR A 156 17.30 -13.74 9.64
C THR A 156 18.32 -13.95 10.74
N ASP A 157 19.30 -13.06 10.89
CA ASP A 157 20.25 -13.15 11.99
C ASP A 157 19.56 -12.80 13.31
N PRO A 158 19.65 -13.64 14.38
CA PRO A 158 19.03 -13.30 15.67
C PRO A 158 19.48 -11.94 16.22
N GLU A 159 20.74 -11.57 16.01
CA GLU A 159 21.27 -10.26 16.43
C GLU A 159 20.63 -9.09 15.68
N TYR A 160 20.04 -9.36 14.51
CA TYR A 160 19.28 -8.36 13.74
C TYR A 160 17.82 -8.37 14.16
N TYR A 161 17.11 -9.52 14.03
CA TYR A 161 15.65 -9.51 14.19
C TYR A 161 15.18 -9.29 15.64
N ARG A 162 16.06 -9.49 16.64
CA ARG A 162 15.71 -9.09 18.02
C ARG A 162 15.31 -7.61 18.11
N TRP A 163 15.91 -6.77 17.26
CA TRP A 163 15.57 -5.34 17.22
C TRP A 163 14.21 -5.11 16.56
N THR A 164 13.88 -5.89 15.53
CA THR A 164 12.54 -5.89 14.92
C THR A 164 11.48 -6.26 15.97
N GLN A 165 11.76 -7.28 16.78
CA GLN A 165 10.86 -7.69 17.86
C GLN A 165 10.75 -6.62 18.93
N TRP A 166 11.85 -5.98 19.29
CA TRP A 166 11.84 -4.88 20.27
C TRP A 166 11.02 -3.69 19.74
N ILE A 167 11.22 -3.30 18.47
CA ILE A 167 10.44 -2.23 17.83
C ILE A 167 8.95 -2.57 17.87
N PHE A 168 8.60 -3.82 17.50
CA PHE A 168 7.20 -4.25 17.57
C PHE A 168 6.64 -4.09 18.98
N SER A 169 7.41 -4.48 20.00
CA SER A 169 6.98 -4.34 21.40
C SER A 169 6.74 -2.86 21.77
N GLN A 170 7.58 -1.95 21.26
CA GLN A 170 7.38 -0.51 21.47
C GLN A 170 6.11 -0.02 20.80
N VAL A 171 5.87 -0.45 19.55
CA VAL A 171 4.66 -0.08 18.79
C VAL A 171 3.40 -0.63 19.49
N PHE A 172 3.44 -1.88 19.95
CA PHE A 172 2.32 -2.51 20.68
C PHE A 172 2.01 -1.77 21.98
N ASN A 173 3.05 -1.29 22.69
CA ASN A 173 2.90 -0.58 23.95
C ASN A 173 2.79 0.95 23.77
N ALA A 174 2.29 1.37 22.61
CA ALA A 174 2.10 2.79 22.28
C ALA A 174 0.71 3.04 21.67
N TRP A 175 0.24 4.27 21.82
CA TRP A 175 -0.96 4.80 21.18
C TRP A 175 -0.62 6.13 20.54
N TYR A 176 -1.41 6.55 19.55
CA TYR A 176 -1.19 7.85 18.88
C TYR A 176 -2.05 8.90 19.58
N ASP A 177 -1.40 9.92 20.12
CA ASP A 177 -2.05 11.07 20.74
C ASP A 177 -2.23 12.15 19.66
N GLU A 178 -3.46 12.38 19.23
CA GLU A 178 -3.80 13.31 18.16
C GLU A 178 -3.49 14.77 18.57
N ASP A 179 -3.69 15.11 19.84
CA ASP A 179 -3.42 16.46 20.34
C ASP A 179 -1.92 16.76 20.40
N ALA A 180 -1.13 15.75 20.76
CA ALA A 180 0.33 15.87 20.83
C ALA A 180 1.02 15.54 19.49
N GLU A 181 0.27 15.03 18.51
CA GLU A 181 0.72 14.60 17.18
C GLU A 181 1.90 13.61 17.24
N ARG A 182 1.84 12.68 18.20
CA ARG A 182 2.92 11.68 18.38
C ARG A 182 2.45 10.44 19.14
N ALA A 183 3.26 9.38 19.01
CA ALA A 183 3.06 8.19 19.84
C ALA A 183 3.46 8.48 21.29
N ARG A 184 2.67 7.93 22.23
CA ARG A 184 2.92 7.99 23.67
C ARG A 184 2.82 6.57 24.26
N PRO A 185 3.48 6.30 25.40
CA PRO A 185 3.34 4.99 26.05
C PRO A 185 1.88 4.69 26.44
N ILE A 186 1.47 3.44 26.28
CA ILE A 186 0.09 3.02 26.58
C ILE A 186 -0.27 3.22 28.06
N ASP A 187 0.71 3.16 28.96
CA ASP A 187 0.50 3.39 30.39
C ASP A 187 0.03 4.83 30.68
N GLU A 188 0.41 5.79 29.83
CA GLU A 188 -0.05 7.18 29.97
C GLU A 188 -1.54 7.28 29.61
N LEU A 189 -1.98 6.56 28.58
CA LEU A 189 -3.42 6.49 28.22
C LEU A 189 -4.23 5.85 29.35
N ILE A 190 -3.74 4.76 29.91
CA ILE A 190 -4.41 4.08 31.04
C ILE A 190 -4.56 5.07 32.21
N ALA A 191 -3.50 5.81 32.53
CA ALA A 191 -3.53 6.80 33.60
C ALA A 191 -4.56 7.92 33.33
N GLU A 192 -4.72 8.36 32.07
CA GLU A 192 -5.74 9.35 31.70
C GLU A 192 -7.17 8.83 31.95
N PHE A 193 -7.43 7.56 31.60
CA PHE A 193 -8.73 6.94 31.89
C PHE A 193 -8.96 6.77 33.40
N GLU A 194 -7.94 6.36 34.14
CA GLU A 194 -8.01 6.19 35.60
C GLU A 194 -8.27 7.51 36.33
N ALA A 195 -7.69 8.60 35.84
CA ALA A 195 -7.87 9.93 36.41
C ALA A 195 -9.22 10.56 36.04
N GLY A 196 -9.88 10.02 34.99
CA GLY A 196 -11.11 10.62 34.46
C GLY A 196 -10.87 11.77 33.50
N ASP A 197 -9.63 11.95 33.04
CA ASP A 197 -9.28 12.94 32.03
C ASP A 197 -9.78 12.50 30.63
N ARG A 198 -10.08 11.20 30.52
CA ARG A 198 -10.61 10.57 29.32
C ARG A 198 -11.75 9.62 29.72
N VAL A 199 -12.79 9.55 28.90
CA VAL A 199 -13.93 8.63 29.16
C VAL A 199 -14.07 7.65 27.99
N ALA A 200 -14.70 6.51 28.25
CA ALA A 200 -15.00 5.53 27.20
C ALA A 200 -15.98 6.15 26.17
N PRO A 201 -16.03 5.64 24.92
CA PRO A 201 -16.95 6.15 23.90
C PRO A 201 -18.44 6.12 24.30
N ASP A 202 -18.83 5.22 25.22
CA ASP A 202 -20.20 5.12 25.76
C ASP A 202 -20.40 5.97 27.01
N GLU A 203 -19.46 6.87 27.29
CA GLU A 203 -19.47 7.82 28.43
C GLU A 203 -19.29 7.18 29.82
N ARG A 204 -19.08 5.87 29.90
CA ARG A 204 -18.80 5.20 31.20
C ARG A 204 -17.42 5.57 31.72
N SER A 205 -17.31 5.71 33.04
CA SER A 205 -16.00 5.92 33.69
C SER A 205 -15.19 4.61 33.70
N TRP A 206 -13.87 4.75 33.81
CA TRP A 206 -12.94 3.61 33.87
C TRP A 206 -13.34 2.57 34.94
N SER A 207 -13.82 3.07 36.11
CA SER A 207 -14.20 2.19 37.22
C SER A 207 -15.45 1.36 36.95
N GLU A 208 -16.31 1.79 36.03
CA GLU A 208 -17.53 1.06 35.65
C GLU A 208 -17.27 -0.03 34.61
N LEU A 209 -16.13 -0.01 33.97
CA LEU A 209 -15.78 -1.01 32.97
C LEU A 209 -15.23 -2.27 33.63
N SER A 210 -15.64 -3.43 33.15
CA SER A 210 -15.04 -4.71 33.53
C SER A 210 -13.59 -4.80 33.00
N PRO A 211 -12.78 -5.70 33.57
CA PRO A 211 -11.40 -5.88 33.06
C PRO A 211 -11.32 -6.21 31.57
N ALA A 212 -12.29 -6.94 31.03
CA ALA A 212 -12.33 -7.27 29.58
C ALA A 212 -12.59 -6.03 28.75
N GLU A 213 -13.58 -5.21 29.15
CA GLU A 213 -13.91 -3.95 28.48
C GLU A 213 -12.75 -2.96 28.51
N ARG A 214 -12.04 -2.87 29.65
CA ARG A 214 -10.83 -2.03 29.75
C ARG A 214 -9.76 -2.47 28.76
N ASN A 215 -9.50 -3.77 28.66
CA ASN A 215 -8.52 -4.29 27.72
C ASN A 215 -8.93 -3.99 26.29
N GLU A 216 -10.19 -4.19 25.93
CA GLU A 216 -10.73 -3.90 24.61
C GLU A 216 -10.58 -2.40 24.28
N LEU A 217 -10.97 -1.54 25.21
CA LEU A 217 -10.84 -0.08 25.07
C LEU A 217 -9.37 0.33 24.80
N ILE A 218 -8.44 -0.25 25.56
CA ILE A 218 -7.00 0.05 25.38
C ILE A 218 -6.50 -0.49 24.03
N ASP A 219 -6.91 -1.71 23.65
CA ASP A 219 -6.50 -2.31 22.36
C ASP A 219 -7.03 -1.50 21.17
N ASP A 220 -8.17 -0.82 21.31
CA ASP A 220 -8.71 0.08 20.28
C ASP A 220 -7.81 1.31 20.03
N HIS A 221 -6.93 1.63 20.97
CA HIS A 221 -6.00 2.75 20.82
C HIS A 221 -4.59 2.31 20.42
N ARG A 222 -4.22 1.03 20.64
CA ARG A 222 -2.87 0.55 20.36
C ARG A 222 -2.49 0.75 18.89
N LEU A 223 -1.22 1.08 18.66
CA LEU A 223 -0.68 1.20 17.31
C LEU A 223 -0.49 -0.16 16.63
N ALA A 224 -0.37 -1.25 17.40
CA ALA A 224 -0.42 -2.62 16.86
C ALA A 224 -1.49 -3.40 17.62
N TYR A 225 -2.36 -4.09 16.90
CA TYR A 225 -3.52 -4.77 17.47
C TYR A 225 -3.86 -6.02 16.66
N VAL A 226 -4.68 -6.89 17.24
CA VAL A 226 -5.16 -8.10 16.54
C VAL A 226 -6.60 -7.86 16.09
N SER A 227 -6.88 -8.13 14.82
CA SER A 227 -8.23 -8.03 14.29
C SER A 227 -8.50 -9.15 13.28
N GLU A 228 -9.77 -9.44 13.06
CA GLU A 228 -10.18 -10.29 11.95
C GLU A 228 -10.23 -9.44 10.67
N ALA A 229 -9.48 -9.86 9.66
CA ALA A 229 -9.38 -9.13 8.40
C ALA A 229 -9.54 -10.10 7.22
N PRO A 230 -10.15 -9.65 6.12
CA PRO A 230 -10.21 -10.46 4.91
C PRO A 230 -8.81 -10.57 4.30
N VAL A 231 -8.33 -11.79 4.13
CA VAL A 231 -7.00 -12.09 3.59
C VAL A 231 -7.13 -13.03 2.39
N ASN A 232 -6.10 -13.05 1.55
CA ASN A 232 -6.01 -13.97 0.41
C ASN A 232 -5.41 -15.30 0.89
N TRP A 233 -6.25 -16.24 1.26
CA TRP A 233 -5.82 -17.57 1.73
C TRP A 233 -5.55 -18.50 0.56
N CYS A 234 -4.36 -19.09 0.52
CA CYS A 234 -3.97 -20.06 -0.49
C CYS A 234 -3.78 -21.44 0.14
N PRO A 235 -4.77 -22.35 0.05
CA PRO A 235 -4.64 -23.69 0.64
C PRO A 235 -3.47 -24.50 0.07
N GLY A 236 -3.15 -24.30 -1.23
CA GLY A 236 -2.06 -25.02 -1.89
C GLY A 236 -0.67 -24.64 -1.38
N LEU A 237 -0.52 -23.41 -0.89
CA LEU A 237 0.71 -22.94 -0.24
C LEU A 237 0.64 -23.04 1.28
N GLY A 238 -0.57 -23.21 1.84
CA GLY A 238 -0.78 -23.27 3.29
C GLY A 238 -0.57 -21.95 4.01
N THR A 239 -0.74 -20.82 3.31
CA THR A 239 -0.45 -19.50 3.87
C THR A 239 -1.31 -18.41 3.20
N VAL A 240 -1.25 -17.22 3.79
CA VAL A 240 -1.82 -15.99 3.21
C VAL A 240 -0.82 -15.43 2.20
N VAL A 241 -1.32 -14.91 1.09
CA VAL A 241 -0.51 -14.26 0.05
C VAL A 241 -0.95 -12.81 -0.13
N ALA A 242 0.00 -11.95 -0.49
CA ALA A 242 -0.27 -10.54 -0.74
C ALA A 242 -1.10 -10.35 -2.02
N ASN A 243 -1.73 -9.19 -2.17
CA ASN A 243 -2.53 -8.91 -3.37
C ASN A 243 -1.69 -9.04 -4.65
N GLU A 244 -0.43 -8.62 -4.59
CA GLU A 244 0.51 -8.67 -5.71
C GLU A 244 0.88 -10.10 -6.12
N GLU A 245 0.69 -11.07 -5.23
CA GLU A 245 0.99 -12.49 -5.45
C GLU A 245 -0.22 -13.27 -5.97
N VAL A 246 -1.34 -12.60 -6.22
CA VAL A 246 -2.55 -13.22 -6.78
C VAL A 246 -2.69 -12.77 -8.24
N THR A 247 -2.76 -13.72 -9.15
CA THR A 247 -2.91 -13.46 -10.59
C THR A 247 -4.34 -13.02 -10.92
N ALA A 248 -4.54 -12.50 -12.13
CA ALA A 248 -5.86 -12.01 -12.58
C ALA A 248 -6.95 -13.07 -12.57
N ASP A 249 -6.59 -14.35 -12.68
CA ASP A 249 -7.54 -15.46 -12.63
C ASP A 249 -7.72 -16.04 -11.21
N GLY A 250 -7.32 -15.31 -10.19
CA GLY A 250 -7.56 -15.68 -8.78
C GLY A 250 -6.68 -16.81 -8.28
N ARG A 251 -5.46 -16.91 -8.78
CA ARG A 251 -4.52 -17.97 -8.41
C ARG A 251 -3.22 -17.37 -7.87
N SER A 252 -2.48 -18.15 -7.09
CA SER A 252 -1.17 -17.70 -6.60
C SER A 252 -0.15 -17.67 -7.75
N ASP A 253 0.70 -16.65 -7.78
CA ASP A 253 1.80 -16.53 -8.75
C ASP A 253 2.78 -17.70 -8.61
N ARG A 254 2.92 -18.23 -7.39
CA ARG A 254 3.74 -19.42 -7.10
C ARG A 254 2.82 -20.62 -7.01
N GLY A 255 3.13 -21.65 -7.79
CA GLY A 255 2.42 -22.92 -7.76
C GLY A 255 1.04 -22.92 -8.45
N ASN A 256 0.56 -21.74 -8.87
CA ASN A 256 -0.70 -21.62 -9.61
C ASN A 256 -1.90 -22.27 -8.89
N PHE A 257 -1.99 -22.08 -7.56
CA PHE A 257 -3.06 -22.65 -6.73
C PHE A 257 -4.22 -21.67 -6.59
N PRO A 258 -5.47 -22.15 -6.44
CA PRO A 258 -6.60 -21.25 -6.17
C PRO A 258 -6.39 -20.46 -4.87
N VAL A 259 -6.82 -19.19 -4.89
CA VAL A 259 -6.76 -18.28 -3.73
C VAL A 259 -8.18 -17.86 -3.39
N PHE A 260 -8.48 -17.79 -2.10
CA PHE A 260 -9.84 -17.46 -1.61
C PHE A 260 -9.77 -16.34 -0.59
N LYS A 261 -10.68 -15.39 -0.66
CA LYS A 261 -10.87 -14.41 0.41
C LYS A 261 -11.43 -15.14 1.65
N ARG A 262 -10.81 -14.89 2.80
CA ARG A 262 -11.20 -15.52 4.07
C ARG A 262 -10.88 -14.57 5.22
N ASN A 263 -11.80 -14.43 6.16
CA ASN A 263 -11.52 -13.68 7.39
C ASN A 263 -10.61 -14.52 8.29
N MET A 264 -9.51 -13.91 8.71
CA MET A 264 -8.55 -14.54 9.61
C MET A 264 -8.02 -13.50 10.61
N ARG A 265 -7.71 -13.98 11.82
CA ARG A 265 -7.05 -13.13 12.81
C ARG A 265 -5.64 -12.78 12.33
N GLN A 266 -5.38 -11.47 12.28
CA GLN A 266 -4.10 -10.92 11.79
C GLN A 266 -3.61 -9.85 12.76
N TRP A 267 -2.30 -9.72 12.89
CA TRP A 267 -1.70 -8.52 13.44
C TRP A 267 -1.90 -7.38 12.46
N MET A 268 -2.41 -6.28 12.98
CA MET A 268 -2.64 -5.04 12.22
C MET A 268 -1.78 -3.93 12.83
N MET A 269 -1.36 -2.99 11.99
CA MET A 269 -0.72 -1.76 12.43
C MET A 269 -1.58 -0.58 12.02
N ARG A 270 -1.76 0.38 12.93
CA ARG A 270 -2.61 1.56 12.72
C ARG A 270 -1.83 2.63 11.94
N ILE A 271 -1.43 2.27 10.72
CA ILE A 271 -0.58 3.12 9.87
C ILE A 271 -1.28 4.43 9.49
N THR A 272 -2.61 4.42 9.42
CA THR A 272 -3.40 5.61 9.06
C THR A 272 -3.29 6.73 10.11
N ALA A 273 -2.91 6.43 11.35
CA ALA A 273 -2.65 7.45 12.37
C ALA A 273 -1.54 8.42 11.96
N TYR A 274 -0.66 8.00 11.06
CA TYR A 274 0.46 8.81 10.58
C TYR A 274 0.26 9.33 9.14
N ALA A 275 -0.91 9.12 8.55
CA ALA A 275 -1.15 9.44 7.13
C ALA A 275 -0.92 10.93 6.84
N ASP A 276 -1.51 11.80 7.65
CA ASP A 276 -1.36 13.25 7.48
C ASP A 276 0.09 13.69 7.66
N ARG A 277 0.73 13.19 8.70
CA ARG A 277 2.13 13.53 8.98
C ARG A 277 3.07 13.06 7.85
N LEU A 278 2.81 11.88 7.26
CA LEU A 278 3.61 11.39 6.14
C LEU A 278 3.52 12.30 4.92
N ILE A 279 2.37 12.95 4.70
CA ILE A 279 2.21 13.95 3.63
C ILE A 279 2.98 15.24 3.99
N ASP A 280 2.76 15.74 5.20
CA ASP A 280 3.32 17.02 5.63
C ASP A 280 4.86 16.96 5.70
N ASP A 281 5.41 15.86 6.21
CA ASP A 281 6.86 15.67 6.34
C ASP A 281 7.59 15.52 4.98
N LEU A 282 6.86 15.36 3.86
CA LEU A 282 7.48 15.39 2.52
C LEU A 282 8.18 16.74 2.25
N GLU A 283 7.72 17.82 2.89
CA GLU A 283 8.33 19.13 2.73
C GLU A 283 9.73 19.21 3.36
N LEU A 284 10.06 18.30 4.27
CA LEU A 284 11.40 18.20 4.89
C LEU A 284 12.42 17.53 3.97
N LEU A 285 11.97 16.90 2.87
CA LEU A 285 12.80 16.05 2.02
C LEU A 285 13.29 16.80 0.78
N ASP A 286 14.57 16.66 0.47
CA ASP A 286 15.17 17.16 -0.77
C ASP A 286 14.97 16.12 -1.88
N TRP A 287 13.68 15.88 -2.22
CA TRP A 287 13.26 14.94 -3.26
C TRP A 287 12.65 15.67 -4.44
N THR A 288 12.63 15.03 -5.59
CA THR A 288 11.97 15.60 -6.78
C THR A 288 10.46 15.68 -6.56
N GLU A 289 9.82 16.68 -7.16
CA GLU A 289 8.36 16.85 -7.04
C GLU A 289 7.59 15.65 -7.59
N ALA A 290 8.11 14.96 -8.60
CA ALA A 290 7.47 13.75 -9.12
C ALA A 290 7.32 12.67 -8.05
N ILE A 291 8.38 12.45 -7.25
CA ILE A 291 8.35 11.46 -6.16
C ILE A 291 7.42 11.90 -5.05
N LYS A 292 7.49 13.20 -4.66
CA LYS A 292 6.59 13.75 -3.63
C LYS A 292 5.12 13.62 -4.05
N ALA A 293 4.81 13.93 -5.31
CA ALA A 293 3.45 13.80 -5.85
C ALA A 293 2.96 12.34 -5.81
N MET A 294 3.82 11.37 -6.15
CA MET A 294 3.47 9.95 -6.06
C MET A 294 3.10 9.56 -4.61
N GLN A 295 3.87 10.05 -3.63
CA GLN A 295 3.62 9.77 -2.21
C GLN A 295 2.30 10.42 -1.76
N ARG A 296 2.07 11.68 -2.10
CA ARG A 296 0.82 12.39 -1.77
C ARG A 296 -0.39 11.68 -2.36
N ASN A 297 -0.29 11.29 -3.63
CA ASN A 297 -1.39 10.61 -4.34
C ASN A 297 -1.66 9.22 -3.76
N TRP A 298 -0.60 8.50 -3.35
CA TRP A 298 -0.76 7.17 -2.74
C TRP A 298 -1.50 7.24 -1.41
N ILE A 299 -1.15 8.21 -0.56
CA ILE A 299 -1.82 8.40 0.73
C ILE A 299 -3.23 8.93 0.52
N GLY A 300 -3.39 9.91 -0.37
CA GLY A 300 -4.70 10.37 -0.84
C GLY A 300 -5.47 11.17 0.21
N ARG A 301 -4.84 12.18 0.84
CA ARG A 301 -5.56 13.07 1.77
C ARG A 301 -6.76 13.68 1.05
N SER A 302 -7.93 13.55 1.66
CA SER A 302 -9.19 13.97 1.07
C SER A 302 -10.01 14.76 2.11
N HIS A 303 -10.60 15.86 1.69
CA HIS A 303 -11.48 16.69 2.52
C HIS A 303 -12.90 16.55 2.01
N GLY A 304 -13.84 16.36 2.92
CA GLY A 304 -15.23 16.17 2.55
C GLY A 304 -16.14 16.15 3.76
N ALA A 305 -17.36 15.67 3.57
CA ALA A 305 -18.38 15.58 4.59
C ALA A 305 -18.88 14.15 4.73
N LYS A 306 -19.24 13.79 5.94
CA LYS A 306 -20.05 12.59 6.20
C LYS A 306 -21.50 12.98 6.13
N VAL A 307 -22.29 12.20 5.42
CA VAL A 307 -23.73 12.43 5.23
C VAL A 307 -24.47 11.14 5.59
N ASP A 308 -25.47 11.28 6.41
CA ASP A 308 -26.28 10.17 6.92
C ASP A 308 -27.57 10.02 6.11
N PHE A 309 -27.82 8.82 5.64
CA PHE A 309 -29.02 8.42 4.91
C PHE A 309 -29.77 7.38 5.73
N GLU A 310 -31.01 7.68 6.11
CA GLU A 310 -31.83 6.75 6.89
C GLU A 310 -32.36 5.63 5.99
N SER A 311 -32.30 4.39 6.47
CA SER A 311 -32.77 3.21 5.77
C SER A 311 -33.49 2.24 6.71
N SER A 312 -34.07 1.16 6.16
CA SER A 312 -34.72 0.12 6.96
C SER A 312 -33.74 -0.67 7.85
N ALA A 313 -32.43 -0.69 7.51
CA ALA A 313 -31.41 -1.36 8.30
C ALA A 313 -30.70 -0.41 9.28
N GLY A 314 -31.12 0.88 9.31
CA GLY A 314 -30.49 1.92 10.12
C GLY A 314 -29.82 2.98 9.27
N THR A 315 -29.04 3.81 9.92
CA THR A 315 -28.35 4.94 9.28
C THR A 315 -27.15 4.45 8.45
N ILE A 316 -27.12 4.81 7.17
CA ILE A 316 -25.99 4.55 6.27
C ILE A 316 -25.23 5.86 6.12
N THR A 317 -24.03 5.91 6.67
CA THR A 317 -23.15 7.09 6.54
C THR A 317 -22.31 6.95 5.27
N VAL A 318 -22.28 7.98 4.42
CA VAL A 318 -21.36 8.07 3.29
C VAL A 318 -20.37 9.20 3.52
N PHE A 319 -19.16 9.05 2.98
CA PHE A 319 -18.19 10.15 2.89
C PHE A 319 -18.20 10.67 1.45
N THR A 320 -18.36 11.97 1.29
CA THR A 320 -18.33 12.60 -0.04
C THR A 320 -17.44 13.85 -0.04
N THR A 321 -16.67 14.03 -1.10
CA THR A 321 -15.91 15.27 -1.34
C THR A 321 -16.79 16.34 -1.99
N ARG A 322 -18.01 15.98 -2.42
CA ARG A 322 -18.94 16.87 -3.13
C ARG A 322 -20.30 16.89 -2.42
N PRO A 323 -20.37 17.36 -1.16
CA PRO A 323 -21.68 17.48 -0.47
C PRO A 323 -22.64 18.45 -1.17
N ASP A 324 -22.11 19.37 -1.96
CA ASP A 324 -22.86 20.31 -2.80
C ASP A 324 -23.72 19.60 -3.84
N THR A 325 -23.44 18.34 -4.17
CA THR A 325 -24.19 17.59 -5.19
C THR A 325 -25.31 16.71 -4.61
N LEU A 326 -25.58 16.79 -3.31
CA LEU A 326 -26.58 15.95 -2.62
C LEU A 326 -27.96 15.95 -3.28
N PHE A 327 -28.39 17.10 -3.84
CA PHE A 327 -29.68 17.20 -4.54
C PHE A 327 -29.76 16.30 -5.78
N GLY A 328 -28.61 15.91 -6.33
CA GLY A 328 -28.52 15.03 -7.50
C GLY A 328 -28.39 13.54 -7.15
N THR A 329 -28.37 13.22 -5.85
CA THR A 329 -28.24 11.82 -5.41
C THR A 329 -29.52 11.06 -5.74
N SER A 330 -29.45 10.16 -6.70
CA SER A 330 -30.62 9.43 -7.18
C SER A 330 -30.60 7.94 -6.85
N PHE A 331 -29.47 7.42 -6.36
CA PHE A 331 -29.36 6.06 -5.81
C PHE A 331 -28.17 5.98 -4.88
N MET A 332 -28.10 4.93 -4.10
CA MET A 332 -26.95 4.61 -3.25
C MET A 332 -26.38 3.26 -3.65
N VAL A 333 -25.07 3.13 -3.54
CA VAL A 333 -24.40 1.86 -3.80
C VAL A 333 -23.55 1.47 -2.59
N LEU A 334 -23.77 0.25 -2.12
CA LEU A 334 -23.00 -0.36 -1.03
C LEU A 334 -22.03 -1.39 -1.60
N SER A 335 -20.90 -1.53 -0.92
CA SER A 335 -19.99 -2.66 -1.14
C SER A 335 -20.76 -3.98 -0.94
N PRO A 336 -20.51 -5.02 -1.75
CA PRO A 336 -21.10 -6.32 -1.48
C PRO A 336 -20.78 -6.89 -0.11
N GLU A 337 -19.71 -6.42 0.54
CA GLU A 337 -19.25 -6.82 1.87
C GLU A 337 -19.85 -5.98 3.00
N HIS A 338 -20.65 -4.96 2.70
CA HIS A 338 -21.19 -4.04 3.70
C HIS A 338 -22.09 -4.79 4.68
N PRO A 339 -21.97 -4.54 6.00
CA PRO A 339 -22.74 -5.31 7.02
C PRO A 339 -24.25 -5.23 6.85
N TYR A 340 -24.79 -4.12 6.37
CA TYR A 340 -26.24 -3.95 6.20
C TYR A 340 -26.81 -4.69 4.97
N VAL A 341 -26.00 -5.28 4.11
CA VAL A 341 -26.51 -5.95 2.89
C VAL A 341 -27.52 -7.03 3.21
N ASP A 342 -27.26 -7.84 4.23
CA ASP A 342 -28.18 -8.94 4.61
C ASP A 342 -29.50 -8.41 5.17
N GLU A 343 -29.49 -7.28 5.88
CA GLU A 343 -30.69 -6.66 6.47
C GLU A 343 -31.51 -5.90 5.43
N LEU A 344 -30.82 -5.33 4.41
CA LEU A 344 -31.46 -4.60 3.31
C LEU A 344 -32.03 -5.54 2.24
N ALA A 345 -31.56 -6.79 2.22
CA ALA A 345 -31.97 -7.76 1.20
C ALA A 345 -33.44 -8.11 1.36
N GLY A 346 -34.25 -7.69 0.41
CA GLY A 346 -35.64 -8.15 0.34
C GLY A 346 -35.71 -9.67 0.16
N PRO A 347 -36.75 -10.31 0.68
CA PRO A 347 -36.83 -11.80 0.60
C PRO A 347 -36.69 -12.33 -0.81
N ASP A 348 -37.17 -11.61 -1.81
CA ASP A 348 -37.11 -12.01 -3.23
C ASP A 348 -35.71 -11.74 -3.83
N LYS A 349 -34.80 -11.06 -3.11
CA LYS A 349 -33.47 -10.66 -3.61
C LYS A 349 -32.33 -11.45 -2.98
N ALA A 350 -32.59 -12.21 -1.93
CA ALA A 350 -31.54 -12.87 -1.13
C ALA A 350 -30.62 -13.77 -2.01
N ASP A 351 -31.22 -14.59 -2.88
CA ASP A 351 -30.45 -15.51 -3.74
C ASP A 351 -29.60 -14.76 -4.77
N GLU A 352 -30.18 -13.70 -5.36
CA GLU A 352 -29.49 -12.86 -6.37
C GLU A 352 -28.29 -12.13 -5.72
N ILE A 353 -28.49 -11.59 -4.53
CA ILE A 353 -27.46 -10.90 -3.72
C ILE A 353 -26.34 -11.90 -3.35
N ALA A 354 -26.70 -13.09 -2.87
CA ALA A 354 -25.70 -14.10 -2.49
C ALA A 354 -24.85 -14.53 -3.71
N ALA A 355 -25.48 -14.71 -4.87
CA ALA A 355 -24.75 -15.04 -6.11
C ALA A 355 -23.81 -13.90 -6.52
N TYR A 356 -24.29 -12.65 -6.43
CA TYR A 356 -23.49 -11.48 -6.77
C TYR A 356 -22.30 -11.29 -5.81
N ARG A 357 -22.52 -11.46 -4.50
CA ARG A 357 -21.44 -11.38 -3.49
C ARG A 357 -20.34 -12.41 -3.80
N LYS A 358 -20.73 -13.64 -4.18
CA LYS A 358 -19.77 -14.67 -4.56
C LYS A 358 -18.98 -14.27 -5.81
N GLN A 359 -19.65 -13.67 -6.80
CA GLN A 359 -18.99 -13.17 -8.02
C GLN A 359 -18.02 -12.02 -7.70
N ALA A 360 -18.46 -11.07 -6.87
CA ALA A 360 -17.64 -9.92 -6.47
C ALA A 360 -16.40 -10.37 -5.68
N ALA A 361 -16.57 -11.32 -4.76
CA ALA A 361 -15.49 -11.86 -3.94
C ALA A 361 -14.40 -12.58 -4.75
N ALA A 362 -14.71 -12.98 -5.98
CA ALA A 362 -13.75 -13.61 -6.89
C ALA A 362 -12.89 -12.58 -7.64
N LYS A 363 -13.23 -11.28 -7.55
CA LYS A 363 -12.52 -10.19 -8.25
C LYS A 363 -11.55 -9.50 -7.30
N LYS A 364 -10.43 -9.03 -7.84
CA LYS A 364 -9.47 -8.20 -7.09
C LYS A 364 -9.95 -6.76 -6.98
N ASP A 365 -9.49 -6.06 -5.96
CA ASP A 365 -9.88 -4.67 -5.73
C ASP A 365 -9.51 -3.77 -6.92
N PHE A 366 -8.32 -3.94 -7.52
CA PHE A 366 -7.94 -3.14 -8.70
C PHE A 366 -8.82 -3.45 -9.92
N GLU A 367 -9.27 -4.70 -10.07
CA GLU A 367 -10.20 -5.08 -11.16
C GLU A 367 -11.59 -4.48 -10.93
N ARG A 368 -11.99 -4.41 -9.65
CA ARG A 368 -13.26 -3.80 -9.26
C ARG A 368 -13.26 -2.28 -9.52
N GLN A 369 -12.09 -1.64 -9.40
CA GLN A 369 -11.92 -0.20 -9.62
C GLN A 369 -11.66 0.18 -11.09
N ASP A 370 -11.53 -0.79 -11.99
CA ASP A 370 -11.25 -0.53 -13.41
C ASP A 370 -12.46 0.16 -14.06
N GLU A 371 -12.31 1.43 -14.36
CA GLU A 371 -13.37 2.28 -14.91
C GLU A 371 -13.81 1.84 -16.32
N THR A 372 -12.96 1.13 -17.06
CA THR A 372 -13.26 0.69 -18.41
C THR A 372 -14.18 -0.53 -18.45
N ARG A 373 -14.40 -1.18 -17.31
CA ARG A 373 -15.25 -2.39 -17.24
C ARG A 373 -16.73 -2.02 -17.20
N GLU A 374 -17.53 -2.89 -17.77
CA GLU A 374 -18.98 -2.80 -17.70
C GLU A 374 -19.45 -2.85 -16.25
N LYS A 375 -20.23 -1.86 -15.84
CA LYS A 375 -20.75 -1.78 -14.47
C LYS A 375 -21.73 -2.89 -14.19
N THR A 376 -21.62 -3.54 -13.03
CA THR A 376 -22.53 -4.59 -12.57
C THR A 376 -23.08 -4.23 -11.19
N GLY A 377 -24.24 -4.73 -10.87
CA GLY A 377 -24.85 -4.49 -9.56
C GLY A 377 -26.18 -5.21 -9.41
N VAL A 378 -26.69 -5.27 -8.18
CA VAL A 378 -27.97 -5.88 -7.84
C VAL A 378 -28.74 -4.91 -6.92
N PHE A 379 -30.00 -4.68 -7.24
CA PHE A 379 -30.90 -3.92 -6.39
C PHE A 379 -31.25 -4.73 -5.14
N THR A 380 -31.11 -4.13 -3.97
CA THR A 380 -31.34 -4.82 -2.68
C THR A 380 -32.83 -5.04 -2.40
N GLY A 381 -33.72 -4.26 -3.02
CA GLY A 381 -35.14 -4.21 -2.67
C GLY A 381 -35.48 -3.12 -1.68
N ALA A 382 -34.47 -2.45 -1.14
CA ALA A 382 -34.63 -1.42 -0.10
C ALA A 382 -34.31 0.00 -0.61
N TYR A 383 -34.70 0.98 0.15
CA TYR A 383 -34.50 2.42 -0.17
C TYR A 383 -33.90 3.12 1.03
N ALA A 384 -33.19 4.22 0.76
CA ALA A 384 -32.70 5.17 1.76
C ALA A 384 -33.33 6.54 1.51
N THR A 385 -33.40 7.36 2.55
CA THR A 385 -33.96 8.70 2.46
C THR A 385 -32.85 9.72 2.21
N ASN A 386 -32.92 10.45 1.10
CA ASN A 386 -31.99 11.54 0.82
C ASN A 386 -32.26 12.68 1.82
N PRO A 387 -31.28 13.08 2.65
CA PRO A 387 -31.56 14.04 3.75
C PRO A 387 -31.89 15.46 3.29
N VAL A 388 -31.53 15.86 2.05
CA VAL A 388 -31.76 17.25 1.61
C VAL A 388 -33.14 17.46 0.97
N ASN A 389 -33.78 16.41 0.43
CA ASN A 389 -35.08 16.57 -0.25
C ASN A 389 -36.14 15.55 0.18
N GLY A 390 -35.78 14.59 1.03
CA GLY A 390 -36.70 13.56 1.52
C GLY A 390 -37.04 12.46 0.53
N GLU A 391 -36.41 12.43 -0.63
CA GLU A 391 -36.71 11.42 -1.65
C GLU A 391 -36.21 10.06 -1.24
N GLN A 392 -36.98 9.02 -1.61
CA GLN A 392 -36.60 7.61 -1.41
C GLN A 392 -35.76 7.17 -2.60
N ILE A 393 -34.47 6.86 -2.34
CA ILE A 393 -33.51 6.48 -3.36
C ILE A 393 -33.12 4.99 -3.19
N PRO A 394 -33.06 4.22 -4.29
CA PRO A 394 -32.82 2.77 -4.20
C PRO A 394 -31.38 2.39 -3.82
N UNK A 395 -30.90 1.44 -2.98
CA UNK A 395 -29.91 0.94 -2.60
C UNK A 395 -29.56 -0.06 -3.34
N TRP A 396 -28.54 -0.18 -3.92
CA TRP A 396 -27.90 -1.18 -4.78
C TRP A 396 -26.66 -1.73 -4.11
N ILE A 397 -26.21 -2.93 -4.50
CA ILE A 397 -24.82 -3.39 -4.24
C ILE A 397 -24.09 -3.42 -5.58
N ALA A 398 -22.81 -3.01 -5.59
CA ALA A 398 -21.99 -3.08 -6.80
C ALA A 398 -20.52 -3.30 -6.42
N ASP A 399 -19.83 -4.05 -7.26
CA ASP A 399 -18.46 -4.47 -6.98
C ASP A 399 -17.44 -3.34 -7.08
N TYR A 400 -17.75 -2.22 -7.72
CA TYR A 400 -16.83 -1.08 -7.81
C TYR A 400 -16.77 -0.26 -6.50
N VAL A 401 -17.67 -0.52 -5.54
CA VAL A 401 -17.60 0.07 -4.20
C VAL A 401 -16.85 -0.90 -3.29
N LEU A 402 -15.79 -0.41 -2.64
CA LEU A 402 -14.93 -1.24 -1.77
C LEU A 402 -15.22 -0.95 -0.30
N MET A 403 -15.27 -1.99 0.51
CA MET A 403 -15.47 -1.86 1.97
C MET A 403 -14.30 -1.12 2.66
N GLY A 404 -13.11 -1.23 2.11
CA GLY A 404 -11.89 -0.61 2.65
C GLY A 404 -11.71 0.87 2.27
N TYR A 405 -12.68 1.47 1.56
CA TYR A 405 -12.60 2.87 1.14
C TYR A 405 -13.83 3.62 1.66
N GLY A 406 -13.58 4.69 2.42
CA GLY A 406 -14.67 5.46 3.05
C GLY A 406 -15.45 4.61 4.04
N THR A 407 -16.75 4.56 3.87
CA THR A 407 -17.67 3.81 4.73
C THR A 407 -18.15 2.50 4.10
N GLY A 408 -17.67 2.16 2.90
CA GLY A 408 -18.21 1.04 2.12
C GLY A 408 -19.55 1.33 1.46
N ALA A 409 -19.96 2.61 1.45
CA ALA A 409 -21.20 3.08 0.81
C ALA A 409 -20.93 4.40 0.09
N ILE A 410 -21.60 4.62 -1.04
CA ILE A 410 -21.52 5.88 -1.78
C ILE A 410 -22.91 6.40 -2.10
N MET A 411 -23.04 7.70 -2.14
CA MET A 411 -24.16 8.37 -2.77
C MET A 411 -23.82 8.56 -4.24
N ALA A 412 -24.72 8.23 -5.14
CA ALA A 412 -24.46 8.29 -6.57
C ALA A 412 -25.11 9.54 -7.19
N VAL A 413 -24.29 10.32 -7.90
CA VAL A 413 -24.72 11.58 -8.54
C VAL A 413 -24.44 11.46 -10.05
N PRO A 414 -25.32 10.75 -10.77
CA PRO A 414 -25.02 10.36 -12.15
C PRO A 414 -24.90 11.51 -13.15
N CYS A 415 -25.47 12.68 -12.90
CA CYS A 415 -25.27 13.80 -13.82
C CYS A 415 -23.84 14.38 -13.79
N GLY A 416 -23.10 14.15 -12.67
CA GLY A 416 -21.75 14.70 -12.43
C GLY A 416 -20.63 13.70 -12.29
N ASP A 417 -20.94 12.40 -12.34
CA ASP A 417 -19.93 11.33 -12.22
C ASP A 417 -20.13 10.29 -13.32
N SER A 418 -19.07 10.01 -14.06
CA SER A 418 -19.12 9.11 -15.23
C SER A 418 -19.48 7.67 -14.85
N ARG A 419 -18.97 7.17 -13.72
CA ARG A 419 -19.26 5.80 -13.27
C ARG A 419 -20.73 5.66 -12.87
N ASP A 420 -21.22 6.66 -12.15
CA ASP A 420 -22.63 6.71 -11.73
C ASP A 420 -23.56 6.85 -12.94
N PHE A 421 -23.16 7.67 -13.92
CA PHE A 421 -23.91 7.86 -15.16
C PHE A 421 -24.06 6.54 -15.93
N GLU A 422 -22.94 5.82 -16.14
CA GLU A 422 -22.95 4.51 -16.82
C GLU A 422 -23.85 3.51 -16.08
N PHE A 423 -23.73 3.49 -14.74
CA PHE A 423 -24.55 2.61 -13.90
C PHE A 423 -26.04 2.96 -14.04
N ALA A 424 -26.36 4.26 -13.91
CA ALA A 424 -27.75 4.73 -14.01
C ALA A 424 -28.36 4.40 -15.39
N ARG A 425 -27.58 4.61 -16.46
CA ARG A 425 -28.03 4.28 -17.83
C ARG A 425 -28.29 2.78 -18.00
N LYS A 426 -27.40 1.96 -17.45
CA LYS A 426 -27.52 0.50 -17.56
C LYS A 426 -28.76 -0.03 -16.84
N PHE A 427 -29.05 0.51 -15.66
CA PHE A 427 -30.13 0.01 -14.80
C PHE A 427 -31.39 0.87 -14.85
N ASP A 428 -31.47 1.79 -15.82
CA ASP A 428 -32.61 2.67 -16.08
C ASP A 428 -33.01 3.49 -14.82
N LEU A 429 -31.99 4.03 -14.13
CA LEU A 429 -32.17 4.85 -12.93
C LEU A 429 -32.28 6.34 -13.30
N ALA A 430 -32.87 7.14 -12.42
CA ALA A 430 -33.00 8.58 -12.62
C ALA A 430 -31.63 9.27 -12.66
N ILE A 431 -31.50 10.28 -13.54
CA ILE A 431 -30.31 11.12 -13.63
C ILE A 431 -30.77 12.57 -13.49
N PRO A 432 -31.00 13.08 -12.28
CA PRO A 432 -31.41 14.48 -12.11
C PRO A 432 -30.29 15.44 -12.47
N ALA A 433 -30.58 16.42 -13.32
CA ALA A 433 -29.61 17.49 -13.63
C ALA A 433 -29.56 18.46 -12.46
N ILE A 434 -28.39 18.63 -11.86
CA ILE A 434 -28.16 19.60 -10.77
C ILE A 434 -27.21 20.72 -11.16
N GLN A 435 -26.65 20.67 -12.36
CA GLN A 435 -25.84 21.72 -12.93
C GLN A 435 -26.23 21.93 -14.39
N THR A 436 -26.01 23.13 -14.89
CA THR A 436 -26.24 23.46 -16.29
C THR A 436 -24.90 23.50 -17.00
N PRO A 437 -24.51 22.44 -17.74
CA PRO A 437 -23.26 22.48 -18.49
C PRO A 437 -23.18 23.69 -19.42
N PRO A 438 -21.99 24.24 -19.67
CA PRO A 438 -21.84 25.38 -20.56
C PRO A 438 -22.25 25.02 -22.00
N PRO A 439 -22.76 26.00 -22.79
CA PRO A 439 -23.19 25.74 -24.18
C PRO A 439 -22.15 25.01 -25.02
N ALA A 440 -20.86 25.30 -24.82
CA ALA A 440 -19.76 24.65 -25.55
C ALA A 440 -19.75 23.13 -25.34
N TRP A 441 -20.09 22.63 -24.12
CA TRP A 441 -20.15 21.20 -23.84
C TRP A 441 -21.19 20.49 -24.72
N PHE A 442 -22.34 21.14 -24.92
CA PHE A 442 -23.40 20.61 -25.79
C PHE A 442 -23.00 20.70 -27.27
N GLU A 443 -22.42 21.80 -27.68
CA GLU A 443 -21.99 22.05 -29.07
C GLU A 443 -20.94 20.99 -29.49
N GLU A 444 -19.96 20.70 -28.65
CA GLU A 444 -18.95 19.69 -28.93
C GLU A 444 -19.55 18.29 -29.15
N ARG A 445 -20.74 18.03 -28.60
CA ARG A 445 -21.43 16.74 -28.69
C ARG A 445 -22.59 16.76 -29.67
N GLY A 446 -22.75 17.86 -30.41
CA GLY A 446 -23.79 17.98 -31.42
C GLY A 446 -25.20 18.06 -30.86
N LEU A 447 -25.35 18.64 -29.67
CA LEU A 447 -26.62 18.71 -28.94
C LEU A 447 -27.08 20.16 -28.80
N ASP A 448 -28.38 20.37 -28.72
CA ASP A 448 -28.96 21.62 -28.21
C ASP A 448 -28.85 21.64 -26.68
N VAL A 449 -28.73 22.83 -26.10
CA VAL A 449 -28.69 22.98 -24.63
C VAL A 449 -29.97 22.43 -24.01
N THR A 450 -29.82 21.44 -23.12
CA THR A 450 -30.99 20.78 -22.50
C THR A 450 -30.62 20.25 -21.10
N LEU A 451 -31.56 20.32 -20.19
CA LEU A 451 -31.49 19.68 -18.87
C LEU A 451 -32.14 18.28 -18.86
N ASP A 452 -32.62 17.81 -20.01
CA ASP A 452 -33.12 16.44 -20.15
C ASP A 452 -31.92 15.50 -20.28
N THR A 453 -31.44 14.97 -19.17
CA THR A 453 -30.27 14.12 -19.07
C THR A 453 -30.40 12.81 -19.86
N ARG A 454 -31.60 12.42 -20.26
CA ARG A 454 -31.81 11.27 -21.16
C ARG A 454 -31.15 11.50 -22.52
N GLN A 455 -30.95 12.77 -22.91
CA GLN A 455 -30.29 13.16 -24.16
C GLN A 455 -28.78 13.31 -24.01
N TRP A 456 -28.25 13.29 -22.78
CA TRP A 456 -26.83 13.44 -22.52
C TRP A 456 -26.10 12.15 -22.89
N PRO A 457 -24.99 12.18 -23.66
CA PRO A 457 -24.24 10.97 -23.98
C PRO A 457 -23.33 10.51 -22.85
N GLU A 458 -23.03 11.42 -21.89
CA GLU A 458 -22.13 11.16 -20.77
C GLU A 458 -22.43 12.16 -19.64
N ALA A 459 -21.86 11.94 -18.45
CA ALA A 459 -21.95 12.87 -17.33
C ALA A 459 -21.21 14.17 -17.66
N PHE A 460 -21.68 15.27 -17.11
CA PHE A 460 -20.93 16.53 -17.13
C PHE A 460 -20.00 16.56 -15.90
N VAL A 461 -18.74 16.25 -16.07
CA VAL A 461 -17.75 16.26 -15.00
C VAL A 461 -17.06 17.64 -14.97
N GLY A 462 -17.54 18.54 -14.14
CA GLY A 462 -17.01 19.89 -14.05
C GLY A 462 -17.81 20.76 -13.10
N ASP A 463 -17.48 22.03 -13.06
CA ASP A 463 -18.21 23.03 -12.29
C ASP A 463 -19.03 23.91 -13.22
N ALA A 464 -20.29 24.07 -12.90
CA ALA A 464 -21.25 24.89 -13.67
C ALA A 464 -22.32 25.41 -12.69
N PRO A 465 -23.10 26.43 -13.11
CA PRO A 465 -24.20 26.93 -12.27
C PRO A 465 -25.15 25.80 -11.87
N TYR A 466 -25.52 25.81 -10.61
CA TYR A 466 -26.47 24.84 -10.05
C TYR A 466 -27.87 25.09 -10.60
N VAL A 467 -28.68 24.05 -10.60
CA VAL A 467 -30.09 24.04 -10.98
C VAL A 467 -30.75 22.87 -10.25
N ASN A 468 -32.01 23.03 -9.88
CA ASN A 468 -32.77 21.99 -9.16
C ASN A 468 -32.10 21.60 -7.83
N SER A 469 -31.36 22.51 -7.21
CA SER A 469 -30.56 22.26 -6.00
C SER A 469 -31.04 23.12 -4.84
N SER A 470 -32.36 23.05 -4.56
CA SER A 470 -33.00 23.82 -3.51
C SER A 470 -34.14 23.05 -2.85
N ASN A 471 -34.34 23.22 -1.53
CA ASN A 471 -35.45 22.63 -0.78
C ASN A 471 -36.24 23.65 0.04
N GLY A 472 -36.00 24.95 -0.17
CA GLY A 472 -36.65 26.02 0.56
C GLY A 472 -35.93 26.48 1.83
N GLU A 473 -35.05 25.65 2.39
CA GLU A 473 -34.16 25.99 3.53
C GLU A 473 -32.73 26.20 3.05
N LEU A 474 -32.30 25.37 2.10
CA LEU A 474 -30.99 25.42 1.49
C LEU A 474 -31.16 25.60 -0.02
N SER A 475 -30.37 26.49 -0.61
CA SER A 475 -30.39 26.73 -2.06
C SER A 475 -28.95 26.94 -2.56
N LEU A 476 -28.61 26.22 -3.62
CA LEU A 476 -27.37 26.38 -4.39
C LEU A 476 -27.68 27.03 -5.76
N ASP A 477 -28.97 27.09 -6.16
CA ASP A 477 -29.43 27.63 -7.46
C ASP A 477 -29.15 29.12 -7.58
#